data_3c7caa6e8a541d1c003044551d7efbf2
#
_entry.id   3c7caa6e8a541d1c003044551d7efbf2
#
_cell.length_a   1.000
_cell.length_b   1.000
_cell.length_c   1.000
_cell.angle_alpha   90.00
_cell.angle_beta   90.00
_cell.angle_gamma   90.00
#
_symmetry.space_group_name_H-M   'P 1'
#
loop_
_entity.id
_entity.type
_entity.pdbx_description
1 polymer ?
#
loop_
_entity_poly.entity_id
_entity_poly.type
_entity_poly.pdbx_seq_one_letter_code
_entity_poly.pdbx_strand_id
1 'polypeptide(L)'
;MQLYHFCGKQFVKSILKEGLTKGTFPKPTKTGWEFIIMRQWLTEEPDADKQSWATRYKIGYNRTDCRLVVDIPDKYAGNLVRAADYVRSMPQICRQVVTDWEGSDKWFIYVGAIPPEWISWEEGAIADEPR
;
A
#
# COMPACT_ATOMS: atom_id res chain seq x y z
N MET A 1 -3.48 -9.30 -12.00
CA MET A 1 -2.15 -9.29 -11.34
C MET A 1 -2.34 -9.34 -9.84
N GLN A 2 -1.68 -10.26 -9.19
CA GLN A 2 -1.78 -10.44 -7.75
C GLN A 2 -0.72 -9.63 -7.02
N LEU A 3 -1.16 -8.79 -6.10
CA LEU A 3 -0.31 -7.96 -5.26
C LEU A 3 -0.73 -8.09 -3.81
N TYR A 4 0.01 -7.44 -2.92
CA TYR A 4 -0.24 -7.50 -1.48
C TYR A 4 -0.43 -6.12 -0.91
N HIS A 5 -1.30 -6.03 0.09
CA HIS A 5 -1.48 -4.83 0.89
C HIS A 5 -1.31 -5.21 2.36
N PHE A 6 -0.36 -4.55 3.02
CA PHE A 6 -0.11 -4.77 4.45
C PHE A 6 -0.82 -3.69 5.25
N CYS A 7 -1.46 -4.09 6.33
CA CYS A 7 -2.18 -3.17 7.20
C CYS A 7 -2.21 -3.66 8.64
N GLY A 8 -2.57 -2.76 9.55
CA GLY A 8 -2.85 -3.13 10.92
C GLY A 8 -4.14 -3.95 11.00
N LYS A 9 -4.19 -4.83 11.99
CA LYS A 9 -5.31 -5.75 12.21
C LYS A 9 -6.66 -5.03 12.32
N GLN A 10 -6.67 -3.86 12.93
CA GLN A 10 -7.90 -3.09 13.14
C GLN A 10 -8.57 -2.61 11.85
N PHE A 11 -7.85 -2.62 10.74
CA PHE A 11 -8.39 -2.13 9.46
C PHE A 11 -8.96 -3.22 8.55
N VAL A 12 -8.66 -4.51 8.84
CA VAL A 12 -9.01 -5.62 7.95
C VAL A 12 -10.50 -5.69 7.69
N LYS A 13 -11.31 -5.61 8.74
CA LYS A 13 -12.76 -5.75 8.62
C LYS A 13 -13.37 -4.69 7.70
N SER A 14 -12.95 -3.43 7.86
CA SER A 14 -13.47 -2.36 7.02
C SER A 14 -12.96 -2.47 5.57
N ILE A 15 -11.73 -2.89 5.37
CA ILE A 15 -11.17 -3.08 4.02
C ILE A 15 -11.91 -4.23 3.30
N LEU A 16 -12.17 -5.33 3.97
CA LEU A 16 -12.89 -6.45 3.36
C LEU A 16 -14.33 -6.09 3.03
N LYS A 17 -14.91 -5.12 3.72
CA LYS A 17 -16.28 -4.65 3.47
C LYS A 17 -16.34 -3.55 2.41
N GLU A 18 -15.45 -2.58 2.49
CA GLU A 18 -15.52 -1.34 1.69
C GLU A 18 -14.49 -1.24 0.59
N GLY A 19 -13.46 -2.08 0.63
CA GLY A 19 -12.32 -1.99 -0.27
C GLY A 19 -11.24 -1.06 0.25
N LEU A 20 -10.23 -0.82 -0.58
CA LEU A 20 -9.16 0.14 -0.31
C LEU A 20 -9.55 1.49 -0.92
N THR A 21 -9.90 2.45 -0.07
CA THR A 21 -10.42 3.75 -0.50
C THR A 21 -9.72 4.93 0.15
N LYS A 22 -8.85 4.69 1.14
CA LYS A 22 -8.28 5.74 1.99
C LYS A 22 -6.80 5.99 1.74
N GLY A 23 -6.20 5.33 0.76
CA GLY A 23 -4.81 5.52 0.42
C GLY A 23 -4.54 6.92 -0.11
N THR A 24 -3.38 7.46 0.23
CA THR A 24 -2.94 8.77 -0.23
C THR A 24 -1.48 8.72 -0.65
N PHE A 25 -1.10 9.61 -1.57
CA PHE A 25 0.30 9.88 -1.85
C PHE A 25 0.71 11.16 -1.13
N PRO A 26 1.67 11.10 -0.19
CA PRO A 26 2.16 12.28 0.51
C PRO A 26 3.11 13.06 -0.39
N LYS A 27 2.72 14.26 -0.80
CA LYS A 27 3.51 15.10 -1.69
C LYS A 27 4.11 16.26 -0.90
N PRO A 28 5.45 16.31 -0.74
CA PRO A 28 6.11 17.44 -0.09
C PRO A 28 5.94 18.72 -0.92
N THR A 29 5.67 19.83 -0.24
CA THR A 29 5.56 21.14 -0.86
C THR A 29 6.44 22.15 -0.11
N LYS A 30 6.56 23.36 -0.62
CA LYS A 30 7.34 24.41 0.03
C LYS A 30 6.77 24.81 1.41
N THR A 31 5.48 24.60 1.62
CA THR A 31 4.77 25.03 2.83
C THR A 31 4.33 23.86 3.73
N GLY A 32 4.68 22.63 3.37
CA GLY A 32 4.30 21.45 4.15
C GLY A 32 4.00 20.26 3.27
N TRP A 33 2.87 19.62 3.53
CA TRP A 33 2.47 18.40 2.83
C TRP A 33 1.13 18.58 2.14
N GLU A 34 1.03 18.06 0.94
CA GLU A 34 -0.23 17.86 0.23
C GLU A 34 -0.46 16.35 0.11
N PHE A 35 -1.70 15.89 0.31
CA PHE A 35 -2.03 14.47 0.22
C PHE A 35 -2.95 14.26 -0.97
N ILE A 36 -2.44 13.52 -1.96
CA ILE A 36 -3.22 13.16 -3.14
C ILE A 36 -4.03 11.93 -2.79
N ILE A 37 -5.35 12.05 -2.78
CA ILE A 37 -6.26 10.97 -2.39
C ILE A 37 -6.38 9.91 -3.48
N MET A 38 -6.97 8.76 -3.11
CA MET A 38 -7.24 7.63 -4.02
C MET A 38 -5.99 7.11 -4.69
N ARG A 39 -4.95 6.94 -3.89
CA ARG A 39 -3.68 6.33 -4.28
C ARG A 39 -3.41 5.17 -3.34
N GLN A 40 -3.80 3.96 -3.77
CA GLN A 40 -3.69 2.77 -2.93
C GLN A 40 -2.32 2.12 -3.13
N TRP A 41 -1.61 1.88 -2.03
CA TRP A 41 -0.27 1.31 -2.06
C TRP A 41 -0.33 -0.21 -2.02
N LEU A 42 0.37 -0.85 -2.95
CA LEU A 42 0.47 -2.29 -3.06
C LEU A 42 1.93 -2.69 -3.26
N THR A 43 2.24 -3.96 -3.05
CA THR A 43 3.60 -4.48 -3.26
C THR A 43 3.56 -5.87 -3.87
N GLU A 44 4.57 -6.19 -4.66
CA GLU A 44 4.83 -7.55 -5.13
C GLU A 44 5.45 -8.42 -4.03
N GLU A 45 6.01 -7.81 -2.98
CA GLU A 45 6.72 -8.51 -1.92
C GLU A 45 5.75 -9.13 -0.91
N PRO A 46 5.68 -10.47 -0.80
CA PRO A 46 4.80 -11.11 0.17
C PRO A 46 5.34 -11.12 1.60
N ASP A 47 6.62 -10.80 1.78
CA ASP A 47 7.28 -10.89 3.08
C ASP A 47 7.31 -9.51 3.75
N ALA A 48 6.64 -9.41 4.90
CA ALA A 48 6.59 -8.18 5.68
C ALA A 48 7.98 -7.74 6.15
N ASP A 49 8.85 -8.68 6.47
CA ASP A 49 10.18 -8.39 7.02
C ASP A 49 11.11 -7.71 6.01
N LYS A 50 10.80 -7.79 4.73
CA LYS A 50 11.57 -7.16 3.67
C LYS A 50 11.13 -5.76 3.33
N GLN A 51 10.26 -5.17 4.17
CA GLN A 51 9.76 -3.82 3.96
C GLN A 51 10.27 -2.91 5.07
N SER A 52 11.23 -2.05 4.73
CA SER A 52 11.89 -1.19 5.70
C SER A 52 10.94 -0.24 6.42
N TRP A 53 9.87 0.19 5.76
CA TRP A 53 8.87 1.08 6.38
C TRP A 53 8.14 0.45 7.56
N ALA A 54 8.11 -0.88 7.63
CA ALA A 54 7.42 -1.61 8.68
C ALA A 54 8.05 -1.38 10.06
N THR A 55 9.37 -1.15 10.10
CA THR A 55 10.13 -1.04 11.34
C THR A 55 10.70 0.35 11.58
N ARG A 56 10.59 1.25 10.61
CA ARG A 56 11.26 2.55 10.65
C ARG A 56 10.54 3.59 11.52
N TYR A 57 9.22 3.52 11.59
CA TYR A 57 8.41 4.44 12.38
C TYR A 57 7.62 3.68 13.43
N LYS A 58 7.59 4.23 14.65
CA LYS A 58 6.74 3.70 15.70
C LYS A 58 5.37 4.35 15.61
N ILE A 59 4.35 3.53 15.53
CA ILE A 59 2.94 3.94 15.59
C ILE A 59 2.23 3.02 16.58
N GLY A 60 1.00 3.33 16.93
CA GLY A 60 0.26 2.57 17.95
C GLY A 60 -0.17 1.16 17.54
N TYR A 61 0.21 0.70 16.35
CA TYR A 61 -0.12 -0.63 15.85
C TYR A 61 0.95 -1.09 14.86
N ASN A 62 0.98 -2.39 14.57
CA ASN A 62 1.90 -2.96 13.59
C ASN A 62 1.27 -2.89 12.20
N ARG A 63 1.91 -2.18 11.28
CA ARG A 63 1.45 -2.00 9.89
C ARG A 63 1.49 -3.27 9.08
N THR A 64 2.22 -4.28 9.52
CA THR A 64 2.41 -5.53 8.78
C THR A 64 1.77 -6.73 9.46
N ASP A 65 0.88 -6.51 10.44
CA ASP A 65 0.16 -7.60 11.12
C ASP A 65 -0.63 -8.45 10.15
N CYS A 66 -1.20 -7.84 9.13
CA CYS A 66 -2.09 -8.52 8.20
C CYS A 66 -1.63 -8.31 6.78
N ARG A 67 -1.59 -9.39 6.03
CA ARG A 67 -1.34 -9.36 4.60
C ARG A 67 -2.61 -9.70 3.84
N LEU A 68 -3.08 -8.73 3.08
CA LEU A 68 -4.22 -8.92 2.19
C LEU A 68 -3.72 -9.19 0.79
N VAL A 69 -4.42 -10.07 0.08
CA VAL A 69 -4.14 -10.35 -1.33
C VAL A 69 -5.10 -9.51 -2.16
N VAL A 70 -4.54 -8.76 -3.11
CA VAL A 70 -5.30 -7.91 -4.01
C VAL A 70 -5.08 -8.40 -5.44
N ASP A 71 -6.14 -8.84 -6.08
CA ASP A 71 -6.08 -9.33 -7.45
C ASP A 71 -6.69 -8.30 -8.39
N ILE A 72 -5.82 -7.61 -9.14
CA ILE A 72 -6.25 -6.58 -10.08
C ILE A 72 -6.61 -7.23 -11.42
N PRO A 73 -7.88 -7.13 -11.85
CA PRO A 73 -8.27 -7.64 -13.17
C PRO A 73 -7.52 -6.94 -14.30
N ASP A 74 -7.21 -7.67 -15.36
CA ASP A 74 -6.42 -7.15 -16.48
C ASP A 74 -6.99 -5.88 -17.10
N LYS A 75 -8.30 -5.77 -17.18
CA LYS A 75 -8.94 -4.59 -17.76
C LYS A 75 -8.74 -3.31 -16.96
N TYR A 76 -8.32 -3.43 -15.69
CA TYR A 76 -8.03 -2.30 -14.81
C TYR A 76 -6.52 -2.08 -14.61
N ALA A 77 -5.70 -2.83 -15.32
CA ALA A 77 -4.24 -2.73 -15.18
C ALA A 77 -3.71 -1.34 -15.57
N GLY A 78 -4.45 -0.58 -16.36
CA GLY A 78 -4.06 0.79 -16.72
C GLY A 78 -4.04 1.77 -15.54
N ASN A 79 -4.73 1.45 -14.45
CA ASN A 79 -4.74 2.26 -13.24
C ASN A 79 -3.62 1.88 -12.26
N LEU A 80 -2.89 0.80 -12.56
CA LEU A 80 -1.82 0.29 -11.72
C LEU A 80 -0.47 0.77 -12.26
N VAL A 81 0.31 1.46 -11.44
CA VAL A 81 1.58 2.06 -11.85
C VAL A 81 2.65 1.65 -10.82
N ARG A 82 3.85 1.33 -11.29
CA ARG A 82 4.97 1.16 -10.36
C ARG A 82 5.22 2.47 -9.63
N ALA A 83 5.46 2.41 -8.32
CA ALA A 83 5.65 3.61 -7.52
C ALA A 83 6.83 4.45 -8.04
N ALA A 84 7.92 3.80 -8.46
CA ALA A 84 9.07 4.49 -9.05
C ALA A 84 8.71 5.24 -10.33
N ASP A 85 7.83 4.68 -11.16
CA ASP A 85 7.35 5.33 -12.38
C ASP A 85 6.39 6.48 -12.06
N TYR A 86 5.55 6.30 -11.07
CA TYR A 86 4.60 7.34 -10.64
C TYR A 86 5.31 8.63 -10.25
N VAL A 87 6.47 8.54 -9.60
CA VAL A 87 7.20 9.72 -9.13
C VAL A 87 8.27 10.21 -10.10
N ARG A 88 8.49 9.51 -11.23
CA ARG A 88 9.60 9.78 -12.13
C ARG A 88 9.67 11.23 -12.63
N SER A 89 8.53 11.82 -12.94
CA SER A 89 8.44 13.19 -13.45
C SER A 89 8.27 14.25 -12.36
N MET A 90 8.26 13.84 -11.12
CA MET A 90 8.08 14.75 -9.98
C MET A 90 9.43 15.36 -9.54
N PRO A 91 9.40 16.48 -8.79
CA PRO A 91 10.61 17.01 -8.17
C PRO A 91 11.31 15.98 -7.28
N GLN A 92 12.62 16.14 -7.10
CA GLN A 92 13.43 15.19 -6.34
C GLN A 92 12.87 14.92 -4.93
N ILE A 93 12.40 15.96 -4.25
CA ILE A 93 11.83 15.81 -2.91
C ILE A 93 10.61 14.87 -2.90
N CYS A 94 9.83 14.87 -3.96
CA CYS A 94 8.68 13.96 -4.10
C CYS A 94 9.13 12.54 -4.45
N ARG A 95 10.17 12.41 -5.31
CA ARG A 95 10.70 11.09 -5.65
C ARG A 95 11.26 10.37 -4.44
N GLN A 96 11.85 11.08 -3.50
CA GLN A 96 12.42 10.51 -2.27
C GLN A 96 11.38 9.84 -1.37
N VAL A 97 10.11 10.19 -1.50
CA VAL A 97 9.01 9.51 -0.79
C VAL A 97 8.99 8.02 -1.14
N VAL A 98 9.44 7.66 -2.32
CA VAL A 98 9.50 6.26 -2.79
C VAL A 98 10.94 5.75 -2.75
N THR A 99 11.88 6.46 -3.37
CA THR A 99 13.21 5.93 -3.69
C THR A 99 14.12 5.74 -2.48
N ASP A 100 13.86 6.44 -1.37
CA ASP A 100 14.66 6.31 -0.16
C ASP A 100 14.35 5.05 0.65
N TRP A 101 13.33 4.30 0.26
CA TRP A 101 12.92 3.11 1.00
C TRP A 101 13.43 1.84 0.34
N GLU A 102 14.04 0.98 1.15
CA GLU A 102 14.43 -0.36 0.72
C GLU A 102 13.20 -1.16 0.31
N GLY A 103 13.28 -1.85 -0.83
CA GLY A 103 12.17 -2.65 -1.36
C GLY A 103 11.16 -1.86 -2.17
N SER A 104 11.34 -0.56 -2.32
CA SER A 104 10.40 0.30 -3.06
C SER A 104 10.31 -0.02 -4.55
N ASP A 105 11.29 -0.72 -5.10
CA ASP A 105 11.27 -1.21 -6.49
C ASP A 105 10.12 -2.18 -6.75
N LYS A 106 9.56 -2.77 -5.69
CA LYS A 106 8.42 -3.69 -5.76
C LYS A 106 7.07 -3.04 -5.43
N TRP A 107 7.07 -1.75 -5.18
CA TRP A 107 5.86 -1.03 -4.82
C TRP A 107 5.08 -0.60 -6.05
N PHE A 108 3.75 -0.64 -5.90
CA PHE A 108 2.79 -0.17 -6.90
C PHE A 108 1.82 0.80 -6.25
N ILE A 109 1.28 1.68 -7.09
CA ILE A 109 0.18 2.57 -6.71
C ILE A 109 -0.97 2.28 -7.66
N TYR A 110 -2.14 1.99 -7.09
CA TYR A 110 -3.37 1.91 -7.84
C TYR A 110 -4.09 3.25 -7.74
N VAL A 111 -4.35 3.87 -8.90
CA VAL A 111 -5.03 5.16 -8.97
C VAL A 111 -6.53 4.91 -9.00
N GLY A 112 -7.18 5.16 -7.87
CA GLY A 112 -8.61 4.94 -7.69
C GLY A 112 -8.91 4.10 -6.45
N ALA A 113 -10.15 3.73 -6.29
CA ALA A 113 -10.59 2.82 -5.24
C ALA A 113 -10.42 1.37 -5.71
N ILE A 114 -10.02 0.50 -4.79
CA ILE A 114 -9.95 -0.95 -5.05
C ILE A 114 -11.18 -1.56 -4.40
N PRO A 115 -12.10 -2.17 -5.19
CA PRO A 115 -13.32 -2.73 -4.62
C PRO A 115 -13.03 -3.97 -3.76
N PRO A 116 -13.89 -4.27 -2.78
CA PRO A 116 -13.63 -5.37 -1.85
C PRO A 116 -13.63 -6.75 -2.52
N GLU A 117 -14.31 -6.93 -3.63
CA GLU A 117 -14.35 -8.21 -4.34
C GLU A 117 -13.00 -8.61 -4.95
N TRP A 118 -12.04 -7.68 -5.07
CA TRP A 118 -10.68 -7.99 -5.53
C TRP A 118 -9.76 -8.35 -4.37
N ILE A 119 -10.24 -8.25 -3.13
CA ILE A 119 -9.41 -8.37 -1.94
C ILE A 119 -9.79 -9.64 -1.19
N SER A 120 -8.79 -10.41 -0.81
CA SER A 120 -8.96 -11.56 0.05
C SER A 120 -7.93 -11.54 1.16
N TRP A 121 -8.28 -12.20 2.25
CA TRP A 121 -7.41 -12.32 3.39
C TRP A 121 -7.04 -13.78 3.57
N GLU A 122 -5.73 -14.07 3.46
CA GLU A 122 -5.24 -15.42 3.66
C GLU A 122 -5.32 -15.78 5.15
N GLU A 123 -5.89 -16.95 5.44
CA GLU A 123 -5.90 -17.48 6.79
C GLU A 123 -4.47 -17.66 7.28
N GLY A 124 -4.20 -17.22 8.52
CA GLY A 124 -2.86 -17.26 9.08
C GLY A 124 -2.02 -16.02 8.82
N ALA A 125 -2.47 -15.11 7.96
CA ALA A 125 -1.83 -13.82 7.76
C ALA A 125 -1.98 -12.89 8.97
N ILE A 126 -2.83 -13.26 9.94
CA ILE A 126 -2.89 -12.68 11.28
C ILE A 126 -2.56 -13.77 12.28
N ALA A 127 -1.29 -13.83 12.67
CA ALA A 127 -0.83 -14.87 13.60
C ALA A 127 -1.40 -14.72 15.00
N ASP A 128 -1.73 -13.50 15.40
CA ASP A 128 -2.10 -13.15 16.78
C ASP A 128 -3.59 -12.90 16.97
N GLU A 129 -4.42 -13.17 15.98
CA GLU A 129 -5.84 -12.93 16.12
C GLU A 129 -6.45 -13.86 17.16
N PRO A 130 -7.15 -13.31 18.18
CA PRO A 130 -7.87 -14.13 19.14
C PRO A 130 -8.99 -14.89 18.45
N ARG A 131 -9.07 -16.15 18.73
CA ARG A 131 -10.09 -17.02 18.15
C ARG A 131 -11.17 -17.35 19.15
#